data_700d01b898372533658a9d038413a5b8
#
_entry.id   700d01b898372533658a9d038413a5b8
#
_cell.length_a   1.000
_cell.length_b   1.000
_cell.length_c   1.000
_cell.angle_alpha   90.00
_cell.angle_beta   90.00
_cell.angle_gamma   90.00
#
_symmetry.space_group_name_H-M   'P 1'
#
loop_
_entity.id
_entity.type
_entity.pdbx_description
1 polymer ?
#
loop_
_entity_poly.entity_id
_entity_poly.type
_entity_poly.pdbx_seq_one_letter_code
_entity_poly.pdbx_strand_id
1 'polypeptide(L)'
;MGLDMYLYGVLSKYNLHDYNIGNIKTFVEIGYWRKSNQIHKWFVDNIQGGVDNCATYYCDKEQLIKLKTLCQQVLDDPKQAEELLPVEQGFFFGSQEYDEWYFYDLQETIEIIDWAISKEYDYFAYSSSW
;
A
#
# COMPACT_ATOMS: atom_id res chain seq x y z
N MET A 1 10.58 -13.29 -10.11
CA MET A 1 10.59 -13.48 -8.65
C MET A 1 11.06 -12.23 -7.97
N GLY A 2 10.49 -11.94 -6.83
CA GLY A 2 10.72 -10.71 -6.10
C GLY A 2 9.39 -10.11 -5.69
N LEU A 3 9.44 -9.14 -4.79
CA LEU A 3 8.25 -8.51 -4.25
C LEU A 3 7.78 -7.39 -5.17
N ASP A 4 6.62 -7.58 -5.78
CA ASP A 4 5.89 -6.54 -6.51
C ASP A 4 4.62 -6.21 -5.73
N MET A 5 4.33 -4.91 -5.59
CA MET A 5 3.25 -4.42 -4.74
C MET A 5 2.37 -3.47 -5.54
N TYR A 6 1.06 -3.62 -5.38
CA TYR A 6 0.08 -2.86 -6.16
C TYR A 6 -0.96 -2.23 -5.25
N LEU A 7 -1.26 -0.96 -5.50
CA LEU A 7 -2.37 -0.28 -4.86
C LEU A 7 -3.37 0.14 -5.93
N TYR A 8 -4.64 -0.16 -5.70
CA TYR A 8 -5.74 0.17 -6.59
C TYR A 8 -6.72 1.09 -5.90
N GLY A 9 -7.23 2.07 -6.66
CA GLY A 9 -8.44 2.78 -6.27
C GLY A 9 -9.64 1.98 -6.77
N VAL A 10 -10.67 1.84 -5.96
CA VAL A 10 -11.84 1.04 -6.29
C VAL A 10 -13.07 1.94 -6.39
N LEU A 11 -13.74 1.83 -7.54
CA LEU A 11 -15.03 2.45 -7.77
C LEU A 11 -16.07 1.34 -7.78
N SER A 12 -17.05 1.46 -6.89
CA SER A 12 -18.12 0.50 -6.77
C SER A 12 -19.43 1.16 -7.19
N LYS A 13 -20.06 0.63 -8.24
CA LYS A 13 -21.34 1.14 -8.74
C LYS A 13 -22.40 0.07 -8.63
N TYR A 14 -23.58 0.49 -8.22
CA TYR A 14 -24.77 -0.35 -8.22
C TYR A 14 -25.62 0.01 -9.42
N ASN A 15 -25.82 -0.93 -10.34
CA ASN A 15 -26.63 -0.69 -11.51
C ASN A 15 -28.08 -1.05 -11.21
N LEU A 16 -28.90 0.00 -11.02
CA LEU A 16 -30.32 -0.15 -10.70
C LEU A 16 -31.17 -0.62 -11.88
N HIS A 17 -30.63 -0.54 -13.10
CA HIS A 17 -31.37 -0.86 -14.33
C HIS A 17 -31.10 -2.26 -14.86
N ASP A 18 -30.15 -2.96 -14.30
CA ASP A 18 -29.81 -4.30 -14.74
C ASP A 18 -29.79 -5.26 -13.55
N TYR A 19 -30.88 -6.00 -13.41
CA TYR A 19 -31.09 -6.92 -12.29
C TYR A 19 -30.11 -8.11 -12.29
N ASN A 20 -29.39 -8.33 -13.38
CA ASN A 20 -28.46 -9.44 -13.50
C ASN A 20 -27.03 -9.06 -13.15
N ILE A 21 -26.75 -7.76 -13.04
CA ILE A 21 -25.42 -7.25 -12.75
C ILE A 21 -25.44 -6.56 -11.40
N GLY A 22 -25.21 -7.16 -10.33
CA GLY A 22 -25.19 -6.52 -9.00
C GLY A 22 -24.18 -5.36 -8.91
N ASN A 23 -23.29 -5.43 -7.96
CA ASN A 23 -22.25 -4.42 -7.80
C ASN A 23 -21.18 -4.56 -8.89
N ILE A 24 -20.92 -3.49 -9.61
CA ILE A 24 -19.80 -3.43 -10.55
C ILE A 24 -18.63 -2.73 -9.84
N LYS A 25 -17.52 -3.41 -9.76
CA LYS A 25 -16.29 -2.87 -9.17
C LYS A 25 -15.27 -2.60 -10.27
N THR A 26 -14.70 -1.40 -10.26
CA THR A 26 -13.63 -1.03 -11.17
C THR A 26 -12.38 -0.78 -10.34
N PHE A 27 -11.30 -1.46 -10.68
CA PHE A 27 -10.00 -1.30 -10.04
C PHE A 27 -9.10 -0.48 -10.95
N VAL A 28 -8.56 0.61 -10.42
CA VAL A 28 -7.62 1.47 -11.16
C VAL A 28 -6.28 1.41 -10.43
N GLU A 29 -5.25 0.92 -11.10
CA GLU A 29 -3.92 0.89 -10.50
C GLU A 29 -3.42 2.31 -10.30
N ILE A 30 -3.16 2.67 -9.06
CA ILE A 30 -2.74 4.01 -8.66
C ILE A 30 -1.37 4.04 -8.02
N GLY A 31 -0.81 2.89 -7.66
CA GLY A 31 0.52 2.81 -7.09
C GLY A 31 1.16 1.46 -7.35
N TYR A 32 2.47 1.50 -7.49
CA TYR A 32 3.29 0.31 -7.67
C TYR A 32 4.61 0.50 -6.94
N TRP A 33 5.02 -0.51 -6.18
CA TRP A 33 6.33 -0.56 -5.54
C TRP A 33 7.00 -1.87 -5.92
N ARG A 34 8.31 -1.85 -5.96
CA ARG A 34 9.10 -3.05 -6.13
C ARG A 34 10.06 -3.20 -4.96
N LYS A 35 9.98 -4.33 -4.28
CA LYS A 35 10.87 -4.69 -3.17
C LYS A 35 10.90 -3.67 -2.02
N SER A 36 9.83 -2.91 -1.85
CA SER A 36 9.69 -1.97 -0.75
C SER A 36 9.14 -2.72 0.47
N ASN A 37 10.01 -3.51 1.11
CA ASN A 37 9.57 -4.45 2.14
C ASN A 37 9.03 -3.78 3.39
N GLN A 38 9.51 -2.61 3.76
CA GLN A 38 8.99 -1.86 4.91
C GLN A 38 7.55 -1.40 4.67
N ILE A 39 7.21 -1.01 3.46
CA ILE A 39 5.84 -0.64 3.09
C ILE A 39 4.95 -1.89 3.04
N HIS A 40 5.45 -2.96 2.44
CA HIS A 40 4.74 -4.24 2.40
C HIS A 40 4.43 -4.75 3.82
N LYS A 41 5.43 -4.71 4.71
CA LYS A 41 5.24 -5.10 6.10
C LYS A 41 4.13 -4.29 6.77
N TRP A 42 4.08 -3.00 6.52
CA TRP A 42 2.99 -2.17 7.06
C TRP A 42 1.61 -2.65 6.57
N PHE A 43 1.47 -2.95 5.28
CA PHE A 43 0.22 -3.48 4.74
C PHE A 43 -0.13 -4.84 5.33
N VAL A 44 0.84 -5.73 5.46
CA VAL A 44 0.62 -7.05 6.07
C VAL A 44 0.12 -6.90 7.50
N ASP A 45 0.79 -6.08 8.30
CA ASP A 45 0.47 -5.94 9.73
C ASP A 45 -0.82 -5.16 9.98
N ASN A 46 -1.14 -4.17 9.16
CA ASN A 46 -2.25 -3.24 9.42
C ASN A 46 -3.48 -3.48 8.55
N ILE A 47 -3.33 -4.09 7.38
CA ILE A 47 -4.43 -4.29 6.43
C ILE A 47 -4.73 -5.78 6.24
N GLN A 48 -3.72 -6.63 6.24
CA GLN A 48 -3.87 -8.06 5.96
C GLN A 48 -4.00 -8.93 7.21
N GLY A 49 -4.11 -8.31 8.39
CA GLY A 49 -4.25 -9.06 9.63
C GLY A 49 -3.03 -9.91 9.99
N GLY A 50 -1.86 -9.54 9.50
CA GLY A 50 -0.61 -10.26 9.74
C GLY A 50 -0.38 -11.46 8.83
N VAL A 51 -1.23 -11.66 7.81
CA VAL A 51 -1.13 -12.81 6.89
C VAL A 51 -0.57 -12.36 5.54
N ASP A 52 0.59 -12.87 5.17
CA ASP A 52 1.26 -12.53 3.91
C ASP A 52 1.07 -13.65 2.90
N ASN A 53 0.01 -13.58 2.10
CA ASN A 53 -0.45 -14.66 1.24
C ASN A 53 -0.73 -14.26 -0.22
N CYS A 54 -0.27 -13.10 -0.66
CA CYS A 54 -0.49 -12.59 -2.02
C CYS A 54 -1.97 -12.40 -2.41
N ALA A 55 -2.87 -12.40 -1.44
CA ALA A 55 -4.29 -12.12 -1.71
C ALA A 55 -4.55 -10.61 -1.78
N THR A 56 -5.71 -10.25 -2.28
CA THR A 56 -6.13 -8.84 -2.35
C THR A 56 -6.87 -8.47 -1.07
N TYR A 57 -6.47 -7.35 -0.47
CA TYR A 57 -7.08 -6.84 0.76
C TYR A 57 -7.54 -5.41 0.55
N TYR A 58 -8.67 -5.07 1.16
CA TYR A 58 -9.26 -3.75 1.03
C TYR A 58 -8.87 -2.85 2.19
N CYS A 59 -8.71 -1.57 1.91
CA CYS A 59 -8.42 -0.57 2.93
C CYS A 59 -9.12 0.74 2.58
N ASP A 60 -9.20 1.64 3.55
CA ASP A 60 -9.84 2.92 3.38
C ASP A 60 -8.84 4.08 3.35
N LYS A 61 -9.36 5.26 3.08
CA LYS A 61 -8.57 6.49 3.00
C LYS A 61 -7.83 6.80 4.29
N GLU A 62 -8.49 6.62 5.42
CA GLU A 62 -7.90 6.92 6.74
C GLU A 62 -6.70 6.02 7.03
N GLN A 63 -6.77 4.76 6.63
CA GLN A 63 -5.64 3.83 6.79
C GLN A 63 -4.45 4.27 5.93
N LEU A 64 -4.69 4.69 4.69
CA LEU A 64 -3.62 5.20 3.83
C LEU A 64 -3.00 6.48 4.38
N ILE A 65 -3.81 7.36 4.98
CA ILE A 65 -3.31 8.58 5.61
C ILE A 65 -2.41 8.24 6.80
N LYS A 66 -2.72 7.20 7.57
CA LYS A 66 -1.85 6.73 8.66
C LYS A 66 -0.49 6.31 8.12
N LEU A 67 -0.46 5.55 7.02
CA LEU A 67 0.80 5.15 6.39
C LEU A 67 1.59 6.36 5.92
N LYS A 68 0.94 7.30 5.26
CA LYS A 68 1.57 8.55 4.83
C LYS A 68 2.19 9.30 6.00
N THR A 69 1.46 9.39 7.10
CA THR A 69 1.93 10.07 8.32
C THR A 69 3.20 9.42 8.86
N LEU A 70 3.22 8.08 8.91
CA LEU A 70 4.42 7.35 9.35
C LEU A 70 5.60 7.60 8.42
N CYS A 71 5.37 7.57 7.11
CA CYS A 71 6.41 7.87 6.13
C CYS A 71 6.99 9.27 6.37
N GLN A 72 6.14 10.26 6.59
CA GLN A 72 6.58 11.63 6.82
C GLN A 72 7.36 11.77 8.13
N GLN A 73 6.91 11.10 9.19
CA GLN A 73 7.61 11.11 10.48
C GLN A 73 9.01 10.54 10.35
N VAL A 74 9.18 9.47 9.60
CA VAL A 74 10.50 8.85 9.38
C VAL A 74 11.38 9.76 8.51
N LEU A 75 10.83 10.38 7.48
CA LEU A 75 11.59 11.31 6.65
C LEU A 75 12.05 12.54 7.44
N ASP A 76 11.23 13.01 8.38
CA ASP A 76 11.57 14.14 9.23
C ASP A 76 12.59 13.77 10.32
N ASP A 77 12.56 12.51 10.79
CA ASP A 77 13.50 11.99 11.78
C ASP A 77 13.87 10.55 11.42
N PRO A 78 14.91 10.35 10.59
CA PRO A 78 15.33 9.02 10.14
C PRO A 78 15.69 8.03 11.25
N LYS A 79 15.97 8.52 12.45
CA LYS A 79 16.25 7.65 13.60
C LYS A 79 15.05 6.82 14.01
N GLN A 80 13.84 7.22 13.63
CA GLN A 80 12.62 6.51 13.93
C GLN A 80 12.28 5.39 12.93
N ALA A 81 13.10 5.21 11.90
CA ALA A 81 12.82 4.26 10.82
C ALA A 81 12.58 2.84 11.35
N GLU A 82 13.48 2.34 12.18
CA GLU A 82 13.41 0.98 12.71
C GLU A 82 12.21 0.76 13.62
N GLU A 83 11.77 1.79 14.33
CA GLU A 83 10.61 1.73 15.21
C GLU A 83 9.29 1.84 14.46
N LEU A 84 9.18 2.80 13.54
CA LEU A 84 7.90 3.14 12.89
C LEU A 84 7.62 2.33 11.63
N LEU A 85 8.65 2.11 10.81
CA LEU A 85 8.52 1.37 9.54
C LEU A 85 9.72 0.43 9.38
N PRO A 86 9.79 -0.63 10.20
CA PRO A 86 10.90 -1.57 10.13
C PRO A 86 10.91 -2.35 8.82
N VAL A 87 12.11 -2.73 8.38
CA VAL A 87 12.26 -3.59 7.21
C VAL A 87 11.81 -5.00 7.54
N GLU A 88 11.28 -5.69 6.53
CA GLU A 88 10.86 -7.09 6.63
C GLU A 88 11.98 -7.99 6.14
N GLN A 89 12.27 -9.05 6.88
CA GLN A 89 13.20 -10.08 6.43
C GLN A 89 12.47 -11.04 5.50
N GLY A 90 13.05 -11.27 4.33
CA GLY A 90 12.46 -12.18 3.37
C GLY A 90 13.34 -12.34 2.16
N PHE A 91 13.46 -13.57 1.70
CA PHE A 91 14.34 -13.93 0.60
C PHE A 91 14.03 -13.14 -0.68
N PHE A 92 12.76 -12.79 -0.88
CA PHE A 92 12.29 -12.11 -2.10
C PHE A 92 12.12 -10.59 -1.92
N PHE A 93 12.37 -10.05 -0.73
CA PHE A 93 11.91 -8.71 -0.37
C PHE A 93 12.97 -7.61 -0.54
N GLY A 94 14.14 -7.95 -1.06
CA GLY A 94 15.17 -6.95 -1.32
C GLY A 94 16.02 -6.63 -0.10
N SER A 95 16.60 -5.42 -0.09
CA SER A 95 17.51 -4.99 0.96
C SER A 95 16.80 -4.78 2.29
N GLN A 96 17.49 -5.16 3.38
CA GLN A 96 17.04 -4.93 4.75
C GLN A 96 17.75 -3.73 5.38
N GLU A 97 18.37 -2.90 4.57
CA GLU A 97 19.13 -1.75 5.06
C GLU A 97 18.29 -0.49 4.99
N TYR A 98 18.55 0.43 5.95
CA TYR A 98 17.91 1.75 5.99
C TYR A 98 18.77 2.73 5.18
N ASP A 99 18.85 2.49 3.87
CA ASP A 99 19.69 3.23 2.94
C ASP A 99 18.85 4.28 2.16
N GLU A 100 19.46 4.90 1.15
CA GLU A 100 18.80 5.91 0.33
C GLU A 100 17.54 5.36 -0.38
N TRP A 101 17.56 4.08 -0.76
CA TRP A 101 16.42 3.43 -1.41
C TRP A 101 15.25 3.26 -0.46
N TYR A 102 15.52 2.96 0.81
CA TYR A 102 14.50 2.91 1.84
C TYR A 102 13.76 4.25 1.93
N PHE A 103 14.49 5.35 2.03
CA PHE A 103 13.89 6.67 2.16
C PHE A 103 13.22 7.14 0.88
N TYR A 104 13.77 6.78 -0.28
CA TYR A 104 13.14 7.02 -1.57
C TYR A 104 11.76 6.37 -1.64
N ASP A 105 11.65 5.13 -1.19
CA ASP A 105 10.37 4.42 -1.17
C ASP A 105 9.34 5.09 -0.27
N LEU A 106 9.76 5.70 0.84
CA LEU A 106 8.87 6.46 1.70
C LEU A 106 8.34 7.71 0.99
N GLN A 107 9.19 8.39 0.26
CA GLN A 107 8.81 9.56 -0.52
C GLN A 107 7.83 9.18 -1.64
N GLU A 108 8.11 8.11 -2.35
CA GLU A 108 7.22 7.56 -3.38
C GLU A 108 5.86 7.19 -2.79
N THR A 109 5.86 6.59 -1.61
CA THR A 109 4.63 6.21 -0.94
C THR A 109 3.76 7.42 -0.61
N ILE A 110 4.37 8.50 -0.12
CA ILE A 110 3.65 9.75 0.14
C ILE A 110 3.00 10.28 -1.14
N GLU A 111 3.74 10.28 -2.24
CA GLU A 111 3.23 10.75 -3.54
C GLU A 111 2.07 9.89 -4.04
N ILE A 112 2.19 8.57 -3.93
CA ILE A 112 1.13 7.64 -4.32
C ILE A 112 -0.13 7.89 -3.48
N ILE A 113 0.01 8.04 -2.18
CA ILE A 113 -1.14 8.26 -1.29
C ILE A 113 -1.77 9.63 -1.54
N ASP A 114 -0.97 10.67 -1.75
CA ASP A 114 -1.49 12.00 -2.08
C ASP A 114 -2.31 11.96 -3.36
N TRP A 115 -1.83 11.26 -4.38
CA TRP A 115 -2.58 11.05 -5.61
C TRP A 115 -3.88 10.29 -5.33
N ALA A 116 -3.79 9.21 -4.56
CA ALA A 116 -4.93 8.35 -4.25
C ALA A 116 -6.06 9.14 -3.55
N ILE A 117 -5.72 9.92 -2.54
CA ILE A 117 -6.72 10.66 -1.77
C ILE A 117 -7.22 11.91 -2.50
N SER A 118 -6.54 12.36 -3.54
CA SER A 118 -6.99 13.48 -4.37
C SER A 118 -8.12 13.08 -5.32
N LYS A 119 -8.34 11.79 -5.51
CA LYS A 119 -9.40 11.25 -6.37
C LYS A 119 -10.53 10.71 -5.52
N GLU A 120 -11.72 10.63 -6.12
CA GLU A 120 -12.92 10.18 -5.42
C GLU A 120 -13.13 8.66 -5.59
N TYR A 121 -12.22 7.86 -5.03
CA TYR A 121 -12.41 6.41 -4.97
C TYR A 121 -13.25 6.05 -3.75
N ASP A 122 -14.07 5.02 -3.87
CA ASP A 122 -14.90 4.55 -2.76
C ASP A 122 -14.07 3.92 -1.67
N TYR A 123 -13.06 3.14 -2.05
CA TYR A 123 -12.08 2.54 -1.16
C TYR A 123 -10.87 2.10 -1.99
N PHE A 124 -9.95 1.36 -1.36
CA PHE A 124 -8.70 0.96 -2.00
C PHE A 124 -8.47 -0.53 -1.83
N ALA A 125 -7.63 -1.09 -2.69
CA ALA A 125 -7.23 -2.49 -2.61
C ALA A 125 -5.71 -2.59 -2.74
N TYR A 126 -5.13 -3.44 -1.91
CA TYR A 126 -3.70 -3.72 -1.94
C TYR A 126 -3.47 -5.19 -2.25
N SER A 127 -2.51 -5.48 -3.10
CA SER A 127 -2.07 -6.85 -3.35
C SER A 127 -0.57 -6.89 -3.60
N SER A 128 0.01 -8.03 -3.41
CA SER A 128 1.43 -8.26 -3.65
C SER A 128 1.63 -9.58 -4.38
N SER A 129 2.78 -9.69 -5.02
CA SER A 129 3.22 -10.90 -5.69
C SER A 129 4.70 -11.11 -5.40
N TRP A 130 5.04 -12.28 -4.87
CA TRP A 130 6.43 -12.61 -4.54
C TRP A 130 6.71 -14.09 -4.69
#